data_a7af918eeda413195a0c62e584ac692a
#
_entry.id   a7af918eeda413195a0c62e584ac692a
#
_cell.length_a   1.000
_cell.length_b   1.000
_cell.length_c   1.000
_cell.angle_alpha   90.00
_cell.angle_beta   90.00
_cell.angle_gamma   90.00
#
_symmetry.space_group_name_H-M   'P 1'
#
loop_
_entity.id
_entity.type
_entity.pdbx_description
1 polymer ?
#
loop_
_entity_poly.entity_id
_entity_poly.type
_entity_poly.pdbx_seq_one_letter_code
_entity_poly.pdbx_strand_id
1 'polypeptide(L)'
;LKKVSPDKLEFALTGVYPSRYEGMKLKPFYQTHECRYMIYWELVSKEELGQRQKELAEVEKERAQLEQATADMVVCGEQQPESDHFVEMENSVIGSEQGTPWRETRGWFAYKMKSKGKPVNAVRIESFSDAARDADVYVNGVKIGSVQGKNTLHTLLLPKELWKASEWEVKIMRGKSEVTPKFRAVRMILSKDLSLNE
;
A
#
# COMPACT_ATOMS: atom_id res chain seq x y z
N LEU A 1 -10.15 -23.18 -8.33
CA LEU A 1 -9.30 -23.76 -9.38
C LEU A 1 -8.89 -25.17 -9.01
N LYS A 2 -9.11 -26.13 -9.91
CA LYS A 2 -8.67 -27.51 -9.73
C LYS A 2 -7.65 -27.86 -10.81
N LYS A 3 -6.50 -28.41 -10.44
CA LYS A 3 -5.51 -28.90 -11.41
C LYS A 3 -6.10 -30.07 -12.21
N VAL A 4 -6.00 -30.00 -13.53
CA VAL A 4 -6.60 -31.02 -14.42
C VAL A 4 -5.78 -32.30 -14.41
N SER A 5 -4.44 -32.21 -14.37
CA SER A 5 -3.51 -33.34 -14.37
C SER A 5 -2.25 -32.96 -13.57
N PRO A 6 -1.62 -33.93 -12.88
CA PRO A 6 -0.33 -33.70 -12.20
C PRO A 6 0.77 -33.20 -13.15
N ASP A 7 0.77 -33.71 -14.38
CA ASP A 7 1.85 -33.51 -15.35
C ASP A 7 1.65 -32.29 -16.27
N LYS A 8 0.50 -31.61 -16.16
CA LYS A 8 0.16 -30.46 -16.99
C LYS A 8 -0.13 -29.22 -16.13
N LEU A 9 0.36 -28.07 -16.57
CA LEU A 9 0.00 -26.76 -16.03
C LEU A 9 -1.36 -26.31 -16.59
N GLU A 10 -2.38 -27.16 -16.42
CA GLU A 10 -3.76 -26.87 -16.79
C GLU A 10 -4.62 -26.90 -15.54
N PHE A 11 -5.50 -25.91 -15.41
CA PHE A 11 -6.45 -25.78 -14.30
C PHE A 11 -7.86 -25.66 -14.84
N ALA A 12 -8.83 -26.21 -14.14
CA ALA A 12 -10.24 -25.99 -14.42
C ALA A 12 -10.85 -25.06 -13.35
N LEU A 13 -11.75 -24.19 -13.78
CA LEU A 13 -12.60 -23.43 -12.88
C LEU A 13 -13.69 -24.36 -12.33
N THR A 14 -13.84 -24.35 -11.00
CA THR A 14 -14.86 -25.13 -10.31
C THR A 14 -15.55 -24.28 -9.25
N GLY A 15 -16.85 -24.45 -9.08
CA GLY A 15 -17.64 -23.69 -8.11
C GLY A 15 -17.71 -22.19 -8.41
N VAL A 16 -17.69 -21.80 -9.69
CA VAL A 16 -17.74 -20.40 -10.11
C VAL A 16 -19.14 -19.96 -10.50
N TYR A 17 -19.42 -18.70 -10.28
CA TYR A 17 -20.67 -18.05 -10.71
C TYR A 17 -20.33 -16.91 -11.70
N PRO A 18 -21.05 -16.77 -12.84
CA PRO A 18 -22.12 -17.67 -13.32
C PRO A 18 -21.62 -19.05 -13.77
N SER A 19 -22.47 -20.06 -13.65
CA SER A 19 -22.16 -21.48 -13.96
C SER A 19 -21.67 -21.74 -15.40
N ARG A 20 -21.91 -20.79 -16.33
CA ARG A 20 -21.39 -20.88 -17.71
C ARG A 20 -19.85 -20.95 -17.79
N TYR A 21 -19.15 -20.58 -16.75
CA TYR A 21 -17.69 -20.69 -16.65
C TYR A 21 -17.21 -21.97 -15.96
N GLU A 22 -18.15 -22.81 -15.49
CA GLU A 22 -17.80 -24.09 -14.86
C GLU A 22 -17.09 -24.98 -15.85
N GLY A 23 -15.97 -25.57 -15.43
CA GLY A 23 -15.13 -26.41 -16.26
C GLY A 23 -14.25 -25.70 -17.30
N MET A 24 -14.30 -24.36 -17.39
CA MET A 24 -13.40 -23.60 -18.24
C MET A 24 -11.94 -23.91 -17.89
N LYS A 25 -11.16 -24.27 -18.90
CA LYS A 25 -9.74 -24.63 -18.74
C LYS A 25 -8.86 -23.40 -18.86
N LEU A 26 -8.01 -23.20 -17.87
CA LEU A 26 -6.93 -22.23 -17.87
C LEU A 26 -5.63 -22.94 -18.24
N LYS A 27 -4.99 -22.48 -19.29
CA LYS A 27 -3.68 -22.95 -19.75
C LYS A 27 -2.67 -21.80 -19.66
N PRO A 28 -1.38 -22.12 -19.45
CA PRO A 28 -0.33 -21.11 -19.57
C PRO A 28 -0.38 -20.41 -20.92
N PHE A 29 -0.17 -19.11 -20.94
CA PHE A 29 -0.28 -18.30 -22.15
C PHE A 29 0.63 -18.80 -23.29
N TYR A 30 1.83 -19.30 -22.96
CA TYR A 30 2.77 -19.86 -23.95
C TYR A 30 2.26 -21.12 -24.64
N GLN A 31 1.22 -21.77 -24.12
CA GLN A 31 0.58 -22.94 -24.76
C GLN A 31 -0.59 -22.57 -25.66
N THR A 32 -1.04 -21.31 -25.64
CA THR A 32 -2.17 -20.83 -26.45
C THR A 32 -1.75 -20.14 -27.72
N HIS A 33 -0.52 -19.66 -27.78
CA HIS A 33 0.04 -19.00 -28.94
C HIS A 33 1.34 -19.72 -29.30
N GLU A 34 1.55 -20.08 -30.54
CA GLU A 34 2.79 -20.67 -31.05
C GLU A 34 3.97 -19.67 -31.05
N CYS A 35 4.08 -18.91 -29.98
CA CYS A 35 5.09 -17.88 -29.80
C CYS A 35 6.22 -18.37 -28.90
N ARG A 36 7.42 -17.88 -29.13
CA ARG A 36 8.56 -18.10 -28.22
C ARG A 36 8.48 -17.10 -27.08
N TYR A 37 8.52 -17.60 -25.83
CA TYR A 37 8.64 -16.80 -24.64
C TYR A 37 9.99 -17.08 -23.98
N MET A 38 10.67 -16.05 -23.53
CA MET A 38 11.82 -16.21 -22.64
C MET A 38 11.31 -16.27 -21.21
N ILE A 39 11.60 -17.39 -20.54
CA ILE A 39 11.33 -17.58 -19.12
C ILE A 39 12.69 -17.58 -18.44
N TYR A 40 12.89 -16.60 -17.54
CA TYR A 40 14.11 -16.57 -16.72
C TYR A 40 13.88 -17.37 -15.45
N TRP A 41 14.67 -18.41 -15.27
CA TRP A 41 14.69 -19.23 -14.05
C TRP A 41 15.98 -18.94 -13.31
N GLU A 42 15.87 -18.54 -12.07
CA GLU A 42 17.02 -18.47 -11.19
C GLU A 42 17.32 -19.87 -10.64
N LEU A 43 18.56 -20.30 -10.81
CA LEU A 43 19.03 -21.56 -10.23
C LEU A 43 19.50 -21.30 -8.80
N VAL A 44 18.85 -21.90 -7.84
CA VAL A 44 19.17 -21.80 -6.42
C VAL A 44 19.36 -23.19 -5.83
N SER A 45 20.15 -23.31 -4.76
CA SER A 45 20.26 -24.54 -4.00
C SER A 45 18.94 -24.86 -3.29
N LYS A 46 18.78 -26.09 -2.83
CA LYS A 46 17.57 -26.51 -2.10
C LYS A 46 17.43 -25.77 -0.77
N GLU A 47 18.56 -25.46 -0.14
CA GLU A 47 18.64 -24.70 1.11
C GLU A 47 18.21 -23.25 0.90
N GLU A 48 18.73 -22.59 -0.14
CA GLU A 48 18.36 -21.21 -0.52
C GLU A 48 16.89 -21.12 -0.89
N LEU A 49 16.33 -22.11 -1.62
CA LEU A 49 14.92 -22.15 -1.95
C LEU A 49 14.07 -22.20 -0.68
N GLY A 50 14.46 -23.06 0.28
CA GLY A 50 13.77 -23.18 1.56
C GLY A 50 13.78 -21.89 2.38
N GLN A 51 14.90 -21.17 2.37
CA GLN A 51 15.04 -19.89 3.04
C GLN A 51 14.18 -18.81 2.37
N ARG A 52 14.25 -18.66 1.06
CA ARG A 52 13.43 -17.71 0.29
C ARG A 52 11.93 -17.95 0.45
N GLN A 53 11.51 -19.21 0.50
CA GLN A 53 10.10 -19.55 0.75
C GLN A 53 9.63 -19.09 2.13
N LYS A 54 10.48 -19.21 3.16
CA LYS A 54 10.17 -18.70 4.51
C LYS A 54 10.09 -17.18 4.52
N GLU A 55 11.07 -16.50 3.93
CA GLU A 55 11.09 -15.04 3.83
C GLU A 55 9.86 -14.50 3.09
N LEU A 56 9.48 -15.13 1.97
CA LEU A 56 8.25 -14.77 1.25
C LEU A 56 7.00 -14.98 2.09
N ALA A 57 6.90 -16.10 2.80
CA ALA A 57 5.76 -16.38 3.67
C ALA A 57 5.64 -15.37 4.82
N GLU A 58 6.76 -14.91 5.38
CA GLU A 58 6.78 -13.86 6.40
C GLU A 58 6.30 -12.52 5.82
N VAL A 59 6.84 -12.11 4.65
CA VAL A 59 6.41 -10.88 3.97
C VAL A 59 4.92 -10.92 3.60
N GLU A 60 4.42 -12.04 3.09
CA GLU A 60 3.00 -12.21 2.79
C GLU A 60 2.13 -12.13 4.05
N LYS A 61 2.58 -12.72 5.15
CA LYS A 61 1.89 -12.65 6.44
C LYS A 61 1.82 -11.21 6.97
N GLU A 62 2.94 -10.48 6.93
CA GLU A 62 2.99 -9.06 7.35
C GLU A 62 2.08 -8.20 6.48
N ARG A 63 2.09 -8.43 5.15
CA ARG A 63 1.21 -7.74 4.22
C ARG A 63 -0.26 -8.01 4.53
N ALA A 64 -0.63 -9.27 4.73
CA ALA A 64 -1.99 -9.64 5.07
C ALA A 64 -2.45 -9.03 6.41
N GLN A 65 -1.57 -8.98 7.41
CA GLN A 65 -1.86 -8.32 8.69
C GLN A 65 -2.08 -6.81 8.52
N LEU A 66 -1.24 -6.15 7.72
CA LEU A 66 -1.41 -4.74 7.41
C LEU A 66 -2.71 -4.47 6.67
N GLU A 67 -3.07 -5.28 5.68
CA GLU A 67 -4.33 -5.16 4.95
C GLU A 67 -5.55 -5.33 5.87
N GLN A 68 -5.51 -6.30 6.80
CA GLN A 68 -6.56 -6.49 7.80
C GLN A 68 -6.67 -5.29 8.75
N ALA A 69 -5.54 -4.73 9.17
CA ALA A 69 -5.50 -3.57 10.05
C ALA A 69 -5.88 -2.26 9.33
N THR A 70 -5.85 -2.23 8.00
CA THR A 70 -6.14 -1.04 7.21
C THR A 70 -7.65 -0.85 7.04
N ALA A 71 -8.15 0.31 7.43
CA ALA A 71 -9.53 0.74 7.20
C ALA A 71 -9.65 1.41 5.82
N ASP A 72 -8.71 2.29 5.49
CA ASP A 72 -8.68 3.03 4.24
C ASP A 72 -7.26 3.31 3.80
N MET A 73 -7.06 3.49 2.48
CA MET A 73 -5.74 3.71 1.90
C MET A 73 -5.81 4.55 0.63
N VAL A 74 -4.85 5.47 0.49
CA VAL A 74 -4.58 6.22 -0.73
C VAL A 74 -3.18 5.89 -1.23
N VAL A 75 -3.04 5.57 -2.51
CA VAL A 75 -1.77 5.54 -3.22
C VAL A 75 -1.51 6.94 -3.76
N CYS A 76 -0.47 7.59 -3.22
CA CYS A 76 -0.14 8.97 -3.58
C CYS A 76 0.39 9.05 -5.01
N GLY A 77 -0.13 10.00 -5.79
CA GLY A 77 0.27 10.19 -7.19
C GLY A 77 -0.50 9.33 -8.19
N GLU A 78 -1.42 8.47 -7.76
CA GLU A 78 -2.35 7.78 -8.63
C GLU A 78 -3.68 8.54 -8.74
N GLN A 79 -4.08 8.86 -9.96
CA GLN A 79 -5.22 9.73 -10.22
C GLN A 79 -6.52 9.21 -9.60
N GLN A 80 -6.86 7.93 -9.78
CA GLN A 80 -8.14 7.40 -9.32
C GLN A 80 -8.20 7.31 -7.79
N PRO A 81 -7.21 6.71 -7.06
CA PRO A 81 -7.22 6.70 -5.60
C PRO A 81 -7.27 8.09 -4.98
N GLU A 82 -6.54 9.05 -5.53
CA GLU A 82 -6.55 10.43 -5.01
C GLU A 82 -7.88 11.14 -5.26
N SER A 83 -8.48 10.92 -6.42
CA SER A 83 -9.80 11.46 -6.76
C SER A 83 -10.90 10.89 -5.86
N ASP A 84 -10.87 9.58 -5.60
CA ASP A 84 -11.83 8.91 -4.71
C ASP A 84 -11.74 9.41 -3.25
N HIS A 85 -10.57 9.94 -2.87
CA HIS A 85 -10.33 10.53 -1.56
C HIS A 85 -10.35 12.06 -1.56
N PHE A 86 -10.92 12.66 -2.61
CA PHE A 86 -11.12 14.12 -2.71
C PHE A 86 -9.85 14.91 -2.43
N VAL A 87 -8.76 14.59 -3.12
CA VAL A 87 -7.48 15.28 -2.92
C VAL A 87 -7.62 16.79 -3.06
N GLU A 88 -7.18 17.52 -2.06
CA GLU A 88 -7.00 18.97 -2.08
C GLU A 88 -5.52 19.28 -1.92
N MET A 89 -5.02 20.31 -2.62
CA MET A 89 -3.58 20.57 -2.61
C MET A 89 -3.22 22.00 -2.94
N GLU A 90 -2.04 22.39 -2.50
CA GLU A 90 -1.38 23.64 -2.87
C GLU A 90 0.11 23.36 -3.13
N ASN A 91 0.61 23.84 -4.28
CA ASN A 91 2.02 23.69 -4.69
C ASN A 91 2.53 22.23 -4.61
N SER A 92 1.70 21.28 -5.06
CA SER A 92 1.99 19.86 -5.03
C SER A 92 2.18 19.30 -6.42
N VAL A 93 3.09 18.34 -6.57
CA VAL A 93 3.40 17.64 -7.80
C VAL A 93 3.38 16.14 -7.59
N ILE A 94 3.12 15.41 -8.68
CA ILE A 94 3.15 13.95 -8.72
C ILE A 94 4.22 13.47 -9.68
N GLY A 95 4.68 12.25 -9.49
CA GLY A 95 5.63 11.61 -10.39
C GLY A 95 5.69 10.12 -10.15
N SER A 96 6.68 9.49 -10.78
CA SER A 96 6.93 8.05 -10.64
C SER A 96 8.44 7.81 -10.55
N GLU A 97 8.84 6.89 -9.68
CA GLU A 97 10.22 6.43 -9.55
C GLU A 97 10.23 4.90 -9.59
N GLN A 98 10.95 4.34 -10.56
CA GLN A 98 10.99 2.89 -10.81
C GLN A 98 9.58 2.25 -10.92
N GLY A 99 8.63 2.97 -11.56
CA GLY A 99 7.25 2.51 -11.70
C GLY A 99 6.36 2.69 -10.46
N THR A 100 6.90 3.22 -9.35
CA THR A 100 6.14 3.49 -8.13
C THR A 100 5.70 4.96 -8.13
N PRO A 101 4.40 5.26 -8.09
CA PRO A 101 3.90 6.63 -8.04
C PRO A 101 4.22 7.30 -6.70
N TRP A 102 4.29 8.62 -6.72
CA TRP A 102 4.51 9.43 -5.53
C TRP A 102 3.93 10.83 -5.68
N ARG A 103 3.72 11.49 -4.53
CA ARG A 103 3.36 12.90 -4.41
C ARG A 103 4.33 13.60 -3.46
N GLU A 104 4.76 14.81 -3.83
CA GLU A 104 5.47 15.73 -2.94
C GLU A 104 4.85 17.13 -3.02
N THR A 105 5.16 17.98 -2.06
CA THR A 105 4.63 19.36 -2.05
C THR A 105 5.62 20.36 -1.48
N ARG A 106 5.55 21.59 -1.99
CA ARG A 106 6.15 22.79 -1.40
C ARG A 106 5.16 23.56 -0.51
N GLY A 107 3.92 23.16 -0.48
CA GLY A 107 2.85 23.68 0.35
C GLY A 107 2.23 22.57 1.19
N TRP A 108 1.08 22.06 0.75
CA TRP A 108 0.36 20.99 1.41
C TRP A 108 -0.50 20.17 0.43
N PHE A 109 -0.91 18.99 0.86
CA PHE A 109 -2.02 18.23 0.27
C PHE A 109 -2.79 17.52 1.37
N ALA A 110 -4.05 17.18 1.09
CA ALA A 110 -4.95 16.50 2.02
C ALA A 110 -5.83 15.48 1.31
N TYR A 111 -6.23 14.45 2.06
CA TYR A 111 -7.15 13.40 1.63
C TYR A 111 -8.28 13.25 2.64
N LYS A 112 -9.49 12.95 2.14
CA LYS A 112 -10.63 12.55 2.97
C LYS A 112 -10.65 11.03 3.10
N MET A 113 -10.29 10.54 4.29
CA MET A 113 -10.18 9.12 4.62
C MET A 113 -11.41 8.65 5.40
N LYS A 114 -11.81 7.38 5.25
CA LYS A 114 -13.01 6.82 5.86
C LYS A 114 -12.70 5.57 6.68
N SER A 115 -13.44 5.36 7.77
CA SER A 115 -13.27 4.15 8.61
C SER A 115 -13.78 2.88 7.93
N LYS A 116 -14.77 3.00 7.06
CA LYS A 116 -15.46 1.86 6.43
C LYS A 116 -15.95 0.83 7.47
N GLY A 117 -16.32 1.31 8.67
CA GLY A 117 -16.77 0.49 9.78
C GLY A 117 -15.67 -0.23 10.58
N LYS A 118 -14.39 0.01 10.27
CA LYS A 118 -13.25 -0.54 11.01
C LYS A 118 -12.76 0.44 12.07
N PRO A 119 -12.25 -0.04 13.22
CA PRO A 119 -11.60 0.82 14.20
C PRO A 119 -10.27 1.37 13.66
N VAL A 120 -9.96 2.63 14.00
CA VAL A 120 -8.74 3.32 13.58
C VAL A 120 -8.15 4.07 14.76
N ASN A 121 -6.84 3.96 14.96
CA ASN A 121 -6.12 4.69 16.00
C ASN A 121 -4.80 5.31 15.53
N ALA A 122 -4.42 5.10 14.26
CA ALA A 122 -3.17 5.61 13.71
C ALA A 122 -3.26 5.90 12.21
N VAL A 123 -2.37 6.79 11.76
CA VAL A 123 -2.05 7.02 10.35
C VAL A 123 -0.69 6.42 10.06
N ARG A 124 -0.61 5.56 9.06
CA ARG A 124 0.65 5.01 8.54
C ARG A 124 0.97 5.67 7.20
N ILE A 125 2.18 6.18 7.09
CA ILE A 125 2.66 6.93 5.92
C ILE A 125 3.90 6.24 5.37
N GLU A 126 3.90 6.01 4.07
CA GLU A 126 5.03 5.44 3.33
C GLU A 126 5.63 6.49 2.41
N SER A 127 6.96 6.61 2.38
CA SER A 127 7.69 7.54 1.53
C SER A 127 8.95 6.92 0.94
N PHE A 128 9.52 7.57 -0.07
CA PHE A 128 10.92 7.31 -0.43
C PHE A 128 11.85 7.95 0.59
N SER A 129 13.03 7.35 0.77
CA SER A 129 14.04 7.88 1.68
C SER A 129 14.68 9.16 1.11
N ASP A 130 14.65 10.24 1.88
CA ASP A 130 15.36 11.50 1.60
C ASP A 130 15.64 12.22 2.92
N ALA A 131 16.85 12.03 3.45
CA ALA A 131 17.22 12.51 4.79
C ALA A 131 17.16 14.04 4.96
N ALA A 132 17.17 14.81 3.86
CA ALA A 132 17.13 16.26 3.89
C ALA A 132 15.71 16.85 4.02
N ARG A 133 14.68 15.99 3.92
CA ARG A 133 13.29 16.41 3.84
C ARG A 133 12.49 15.99 5.06
N ASP A 134 11.50 16.83 5.40
CA ASP A 134 10.56 16.56 6.48
C ASP A 134 9.16 17.07 6.11
N ALA A 135 8.17 16.61 6.86
CA ALA A 135 6.78 17.04 6.70
C ALA A 135 6.03 16.98 8.03
N ASP A 136 5.07 17.86 8.20
CA ASP A 136 4.14 17.86 9.30
C ASP A 136 2.82 17.20 8.89
N VAL A 137 2.25 16.38 9.78
CA VAL A 137 1.02 15.65 9.54
C VAL A 137 -0.07 16.12 10.50
N TYR A 138 -1.22 16.43 9.92
CA TYR A 138 -2.41 16.88 10.63
C TYR A 138 -3.58 15.96 10.32
N VAL A 139 -4.44 15.73 11.31
CA VAL A 139 -5.71 15.04 11.13
C VAL A 139 -6.82 15.91 11.72
N ASN A 140 -7.81 16.24 10.91
CA ASN A 140 -8.90 17.17 11.26
C ASN A 140 -8.37 18.49 11.88
N GLY A 141 -7.30 19.04 11.31
CA GLY A 141 -6.67 20.28 11.76
C GLY A 141 -5.73 20.13 12.98
N VAL A 142 -5.67 18.97 13.63
CA VAL A 142 -4.78 18.70 14.77
C VAL A 142 -3.48 18.11 14.27
N LYS A 143 -2.33 18.72 14.64
CA LYS A 143 -1.02 18.15 14.35
C LYS A 143 -0.80 16.88 15.16
N ILE A 144 -0.61 15.76 14.48
CA ILE A 144 -0.39 14.45 15.12
C ILE A 144 1.09 14.02 15.15
N GLY A 145 1.94 14.69 14.38
CA GLY A 145 3.37 14.40 14.35
C GLY A 145 4.07 14.95 13.12
N SER A 146 5.31 14.52 12.93
CA SER A 146 6.14 14.89 11.79
C SER A 146 6.80 13.64 11.19
N VAL A 147 6.97 13.65 9.88
CA VAL A 147 7.66 12.63 9.10
C VAL A 147 9.07 13.10 8.79
N GLN A 148 10.06 12.27 9.10
CA GLN A 148 11.46 12.52 8.75
C GLN A 148 11.81 11.68 7.53
N GLY A 149 12.22 12.31 6.44
CA GLY A 149 12.44 11.64 5.16
C GLY A 149 13.55 10.59 5.14
N LYS A 150 14.42 10.52 6.18
CA LYS A 150 15.38 9.43 6.33
C LYS A 150 14.71 8.04 6.52
N ASN A 151 13.52 8.02 7.08
CA ASN A 151 12.72 6.82 7.27
C ASN A 151 11.70 6.70 6.13
N THR A 152 11.47 5.49 5.68
CA THR A 152 10.50 5.20 4.60
C THR A 152 9.11 4.88 5.11
N LEU A 153 8.97 4.68 6.42
CA LEU A 153 7.74 4.26 7.07
C LEU A 153 7.56 4.99 8.39
N HIS A 154 6.37 5.54 8.57
CA HIS A 154 5.97 6.25 9.78
C HIS A 154 4.59 5.79 10.24
N THR A 155 4.42 5.57 11.53
CA THR A 155 3.12 5.33 12.15
C THR A 155 2.89 6.39 13.22
N LEU A 156 1.89 7.24 13.01
CA LEU A 156 1.53 8.35 13.89
C LEU A 156 0.20 8.03 14.57
N LEU A 157 0.18 8.02 15.90
CA LEU A 157 -1.04 7.77 16.66
C LEU A 157 -2.00 8.95 16.58
N LEU A 158 -3.27 8.65 16.45
CA LEU A 158 -4.34 9.65 16.53
C LEU A 158 -4.61 9.99 18.00
N PRO A 159 -4.96 11.25 18.31
CA PRO A 159 -5.58 11.60 19.60
C PRO A 159 -6.84 10.74 19.83
N LYS A 160 -7.08 10.34 21.07
CA LYS A 160 -8.18 9.43 21.44
C LYS A 160 -9.55 9.95 21.02
N GLU A 161 -9.71 11.27 20.97
CA GLU A 161 -10.92 11.96 20.56
C GLU A 161 -11.29 11.67 19.10
N LEU A 162 -10.28 11.38 18.26
CA LEU A 162 -10.45 11.09 16.84
C LEU A 162 -10.69 9.60 16.53
N TRP A 163 -10.52 8.69 17.50
CA TRP A 163 -10.67 7.24 17.24
C TRP A 163 -12.09 6.81 16.87
N LYS A 164 -13.09 7.58 17.33
CA LYS A 164 -14.53 7.30 17.08
C LYS A 164 -15.07 7.97 15.82
N ALA A 165 -14.25 8.77 15.14
CA ALA A 165 -14.68 9.39 13.91
C ALA A 165 -14.89 8.34 12.81
N SER A 166 -15.82 8.60 11.90
CA SER A 166 -16.02 7.79 10.69
C SER A 166 -15.23 8.30 9.49
N GLU A 167 -14.82 9.58 9.55
CA GLU A 167 -14.09 10.28 8.49
C GLU A 167 -13.01 11.16 9.08
N TRP A 168 -11.89 11.29 8.37
CA TRP A 168 -10.76 12.14 8.72
C TRP A 168 -10.25 12.89 7.50
N GLU A 169 -9.91 14.15 7.66
CA GLU A 169 -9.05 14.87 6.73
C GLU A 169 -7.59 14.64 7.18
N VAL A 170 -6.83 13.91 6.39
CA VAL A 170 -5.38 13.74 6.62
C VAL A 170 -4.64 14.73 5.75
N LYS A 171 -4.02 15.74 6.37
CA LYS A 171 -3.28 16.81 5.69
C LYS A 171 -1.79 16.67 5.95
N ILE A 172 -1.01 16.71 4.89
CA ILE A 172 0.46 16.68 4.93
C ILE A 172 0.98 18.02 4.42
N MET A 173 1.76 18.69 5.25
CA MET A 173 2.37 19.97 4.94
C MET A 173 3.89 19.85 4.95
N ARG A 174 4.56 20.71 4.18
CA ARG A 174 6.01 20.85 4.32
C ARG A 174 6.37 21.23 5.77
N GLY A 175 7.44 20.65 6.28
CA GLY A 175 8.00 21.01 7.58
C GLY A 175 8.98 22.16 7.48
N LYS A 176 10.22 21.95 7.90
CA LYS A 176 11.31 22.93 7.80
C LYS A 176 11.98 22.91 6.43
N SER A 177 11.94 21.79 5.71
CA SER A 177 12.48 21.65 4.37
C SER A 177 11.65 22.42 3.34
N GLU A 178 12.24 22.81 2.21
CA GLU A 178 11.51 23.53 1.14
C GLU A 178 10.43 22.65 0.48
N VAL A 179 10.65 21.33 0.48
CA VAL A 179 9.77 20.37 -0.15
C VAL A 179 9.67 19.13 0.74
N THR A 180 8.51 18.49 0.77
CA THR A 180 8.30 17.27 1.55
C THR A 180 9.05 16.07 0.97
N PRO A 181 9.20 14.94 1.71
CA PRO A 181 9.53 13.66 1.12
C PRO A 181 8.52 13.29 0.02
N LYS A 182 8.93 12.39 -0.88
CA LYS A 182 8.05 11.78 -1.88
C LYS A 182 7.19 10.71 -1.22
N PHE A 183 5.93 11.00 -1.00
CA PHE A 183 5.00 10.08 -0.37
C PHE A 183 4.44 9.07 -1.36
N ARG A 184 4.34 7.81 -0.94
CA ARG A 184 3.85 6.69 -1.73
C ARG A 184 2.45 6.26 -1.34
N ALA A 185 2.18 6.19 -0.04
CA ALA A 185 0.87 5.79 0.47
C ALA A 185 0.57 6.42 1.83
N VAL A 186 -0.72 6.66 2.05
CA VAL A 186 -1.30 7.06 3.35
C VAL A 186 -2.37 6.05 3.70
N ARG A 187 -2.31 5.49 4.92
CA ARG A 187 -3.26 4.49 5.43
C ARG A 187 -3.83 4.91 6.77
N MET A 188 -5.13 4.68 6.95
CA MET A 188 -5.78 4.70 8.24
C MET A 188 -5.78 3.28 8.79
N ILE A 189 -5.16 3.05 9.94
CA ILE A 189 -4.95 1.69 10.48
C ILE A 189 -5.38 1.57 11.94
N LEU A 190 -5.62 0.33 12.37
CA LEU A 190 -5.61 -0.07 13.77
C LEU A 190 -4.22 -0.59 14.13
N SER A 191 -3.41 0.25 14.77
CA SER A 191 -2.11 -0.16 15.31
C SER A 191 -2.31 -0.87 16.66
N LYS A 192 -1.63 -1.99 16.84
CA LYS A 192 -1.56 -2.70 18.14
C LYS A 192 -0.45 -2.15 19.03
N ASP A 193 0.52 -1.48 18.44
CA ASP A 193 1.63 -0.82 19.13
C ASP A 193 1.22 0.60 19.51
N LEU A 194 0.85 0.80 20.75
CA LEU A 194 0.51 2.12 21.30
C LEU A 194 1.75 2.90 21.80
N SER A 195 2.95 2.31 21.74
CA SER A 195 4.20 2.87 22.27
C SER A 195 5.02 3.68 21.26
N LEU A 196 4.52 3.91 20.03
CA LEU A 196 5.30 4.51 18.94
C LEU A 196 5.44 6.04 18.99
N ASN A 197 4.93 6.70 20.03
CA ASN A 197 4.97 8.17 20.17
C ASN A 197 5.64 8.65 21.48
N GLU A 198 6.65 7.94 22.00
CA GLU A 198 7.55 8.50 23.00
C GLU A 198 8.88 8.96 22.42
#